data_e6e0346036fcb41d43036e72f3b2483e
#
_entry.id   e6e0346036fcb41d43036e72f3b2483e
#
_cell.length_a   1.000
_cell.length_b   1.000
_cell.length_c   1.000
_cell.angle_alpha   90.00
_cell.angle_beta   90.00
_cell.angle_gamma   90.00
#
_symmetry.space_group_name_H-M   'P 1'
#
loop_
_entity.id
_entity.type
_entity.pdbx_description
1 polymer ?
#
loop_
_entity_poly.entity_id
_entity_poly.type
_entity_poly.pdbx_seq_one_letter_code
_entity_poly.pdbx_strand_id
1 'polypeptide(L)'
;MKKQKISIKMLIITLLLIIIFSISIITMSIENEETSQIVSSTNLSNKKIGWGIKRNNNHQQPDLGKENRKILEENKGIAMGNNKKKYIYLTFDEGYEAGYTKQILETLKENEVKATFFITAHYLNTQPELVKQMIDEGHIVGNHTPISLMSGNNINVKC
;
A
#
# COMPACT_ATOMS: atom_id res chain seq x y z
N MET A 1 -46.61 41.82 -33.23
CA MET A 1 -45.61 41.04 -32.39
C MET A 1 -44.30 41.01 -33.14
N LYS A 2 -43.20 41.65 -32.58
CA LYS A 2 -41.89 41.63 -33.19
C LYS A 2 -41.23 40.30 -32.84
N LYS A 3 -40.93 39.42 -33.81
CA LYS A 3 -40.09 38.20 -33.62
C LYS A 3 -38.65 38.64 -33.33
N GLN A 4 -38.20 38.43 -32.13
CA GLN A 4 -36.84 38.70 -31.72
C GLN A 4 -35.90 37.67 -32.41
N LYS A 5 -35.03 38.15 -33.31
CA LYS A 5 -34.03 37.31 -33.97
C LYS A 5 -32.94 36.99 -32.95
N ILE A 6 -32.87 35.74 -32.47
CA ILE A 6 -31.77 35.26 -31.61
C ILE A 6 -30.49 35.30 -32.44
N SER A 7 -29.47 35.98 -31.94
CA SER A 7 -28.15 36.04 -32.58
C SER A 7 -27.49 34.67 -32.58
N ILE A 8 -26.90 34.27 -33.70
CA ILE A 8 -26.11 33.03 -33.82
C ILE A 8 -25.06 32.94 -32.71
N LYS A 9 -24.49 34.08 -32.32
CA LYS A 9 -23.52 34.13 -31.20
C LYS A 9 -24.13 33.68 -29.87
N MET A 10 -25.37 34.08 -29.57
CA MET A 10 -26.05 33.64 -28.36
C MET A 10 -26.37 32.13 -28.40
N LEU A 11 -26.74 31.63 -29.60
CA LEU A 11 -26.99 30.19 -29.74
C LEU A 11 -25.74 29.34 -29.50
N ILE A 12 -24.57 29.79 -30.00
CA ILE A 12 -23.29 29.14 -29.78
C ILE A 12 -22.90 29.18 -28.29
N ILE A 13 -23.08 30.31 -27.62
CA ILE A 13 -22.78 30.46 -26.20
C ILE A 13 -23.65 29.53 -25.35
N THR A 14 -24.94 29.43 -25.62
CA THR A 14 -25.82 28.51 -24.88
C THR A 14 -25.49 27.07 -25.14
N LEU A 15 -25.08 26.68 -26.35
CA LEU A 15 -24.63 25.33 -26.65
C LEU A 15 -23.34 24.96 -25.89
N LEU A 16 -22.36 25.86 -25.83
CA LEU A 16 -21.14 25.68 -25.07
C LEU A 16 -21.41 25.52 -23.57
N LEU A 17 -22.30 26.31 -23.00
CA LEU A 17 -22.70 26.20 -21.58
C LEU A 17 -23.36 24.85 -21.28
N ILE A 18 -24.21 24.36 -22.19
CA ILE A 18 -24.82 23.01 -22.04
C ILE A 18 -23.76 21.91 -22.07
N ILE A 19 -22.78 22.01 -22.97
CA ILE A 19 -21.67 21.02 -23.05
C ILE A 19 -20.83 21.02 -21.77
N ILE A 20 -20.46 22.21 -21.28
CA ILE A 20 -19.69 22.33 -20.02
C ILE A 20 -20.47 21.74 -18.84
N PHE A 21 -21.76 22.03 -18.75
CA PHE A 21 -22.63 21.50 -17.70
C PHE A 21 -22.77 19.97 -17.78
N SER A 22 -22.90 19.43 -19.00
CA SER A 22 -22.95 17.97 -19.21
C SER A 22 -21.66 17.29 -18.80
N ILE A 23 -20.48 17.85 -19.11
CA ILE A 23 -19.17 17.33 -18.70
C ILE A 23 -19.06 17.35 -17.17
N SER A 24 -19.49 18.42 -16.51
CA SER A 24 -19.48 18.53 -15.05
C SER A 24 -20.35 17.47 -14.36
N ILE A 25 -21.51 17.13 -14.92
CA ILE A 25 -22.37 16.05 -14.40
C ILE A 25 -21.67 14.70 -14.57
N ILE A 26 -21.03 14.43 -15.71
CA ILE A 26 -20.34 13.18 -15.98
C ILE A 26 -19.17 13.00 -15.02
N THR A 27 -18.35 14.04 -14.78
CA THR A 27 -17.22 13.96 -13.82
C THR A 27 -17.71 13.71 -12.41
N MET A 28 -18.78 14.37 -11.97
CA MET A 28 -19.40 14.17 -10.66
C MET A 28 -19.99 12.76 -10.50
N SER A 29 -20.48 12.16 -11.57
CA SER A 29 -20.99 10.78 -11.57
C SER A 29 -19.85 9.76 -11.46
N ILE A 30 -18.71 9.99 -12.12
CA ILE A 30 -17.54 9.13 -12.06
C ILE A 30 -16.94 9.15 -10.66
N GLU A 31 -16.79 10.33 -10.02
CA GLU A 31 -16.30 10.43 -8.64
C GLU A 31 -17.22 9.72 -7.64
N ASN A 32 -18.54 9.76 -7.85
CA ASN A 32 -19.50 9.05 -7.00
C ASN A 32 -19.45 7.51 -7.19
N GLU A 33 -19.15 7.01 -8.40
CA GLU A 33 -18.97 5.57 -8.62
C GLU A 33 -17.70 5.04 -7.98
N GLU A 34 -16.57 5.75 -8.06
CA GLU A 34 -15.34 5.34 -7.37
C GLU A 34 -15.53 5.34 -5.85
N THR A 35 -16.20 6.35 -5.29
CA THR A 35 -16.49 6.41 -3.85
C THR A 35 -17.45 5.31 -3.41
N SER A 36 -18.44 4.95 -4.22
CA SER A 36 -19.37 3.86 -3.90
C SER A 36 -18.73 2.47 -4.02
N GLN A 37 -17.77 2.27 -4.91
CA GLN A 37 -17.00 1.02 -4.96
C GLN A 37 -16.08 0.85 -3.75
N ILE A 38 -15.47 1.90 -3.25
CA ILE A 38 -14.66 1.86 -2.02
C ILE A 38 -15.55 1.53 -0.80
N VAL A 39 -16.75 2.07 -0.72
CA VAL A 39 -17.71 1.78 0.38
C VAL A 39 -18.32 0.38 0.26
N SER A 40 -18.52 -0.14 -0.95
CA SER A 40 -19.06 -1.48 -1.20
C SER A 40 -18.09 -2.60 -0.84
N SER A 41 -16.79 -2.34 -0.76
CA SER A 41 -15.78 -3.32 -0.33
C SER A 41 -15.70 -3.51 1.19
N THR A 42 -16.50 -2.80 1.99
CA THR A 42 -16.47 -2.82 3.45
C THR A 42 -17.34 -3.90 4.11
N ASN A 43 -17.68 -4.98 3.44
CA ASN A 43 -18.18 -6.19 4.09
C ASN A 43 -17.08 -6.97 4.84
N LEU A 44 -15.95 -6.31 5.11
CA LEU A 44 -14.89 -6.86 5.93
C LEU A 44 -15.35 -6.91 7.39
N SER A 45 -15.20 -8.08 8.00
CA SER A 45 -15.52 -8.26 9.41
C SER A 45 -14.65 -7.39 10.29
N ASN A 46 -15.25 -6.57 11.16
CA ASN A 46 -14.54 -5.80 12.20
C ASN A 46 -14.13 -6.67 13.41
N LYS A 47 -14.33 -7.98 13.33
CA LYS A 47 -13.91 -8.91 14.40
C LYS A 47 -12.39 -8.84 14.55
N LYS A 48 -11.91 -8.53 15.74
CA LYS A 48 -10.49 -8.55 16.06
C LYS A 48 -9.94 -9.97 15.90
N ILE A 49 -8.93 -10.13 15.05
CA ILE A 49 -8.18 -11.36 14.90
C ILE A 49 -6.80 -11.12 15.50
N GLY A 50 -6.43 -11.89 16.52
CA GLY A 50 -5.13 -11.81 17.14
C GLY A 50 -4.06 -12.46 16.25
N TRP A 51 -2.99 -11.74 15.97
CA TRP A 51 -1.81 -12.31 15.35
C TRP A 51 -0.87 -12.86 16.42
N GLY A 52 -0.36 -14.06 16.21
CA GLY A 52 0.62 -14.66 17.08
C GLY A 52 1.12 -16.00 16.54
N ILE A 53 2.25 -16.44 17.07
CA ILE A 53 2.85 -17.72 16.75
C ILE A 53 3.08 -18.50 18.04
N LYS A 54 2.74 -19.79 18.02
CA LYS A 54 3.09 -20.72 19.10
C LYS A 54 4.39 -21.41 18.75
N ARG A 55 5.41 -21.23 19.58
CA ARG A 55 6.71 -21.90 19.39
C ARG A 55 6.56 -23.40 19.58
N ASN A 56 7.23 -24.16 18.74
CA ASN A 56 7.35 -25.60 18.83
C ASN A 56 8.75 -26.01 19.29
N ASN A 57 8.87 -27.23 19.80
CA ASN A 57 10.14 -27.81 20.19
C ASN A 57 10.82 -28.53 18.99
N ASN A 58 12.05 -29.00 19.19
CA ASN A 58 12.79 -29.86 18.25
C ASN A 58 12.92 -29.25 16.85
N HIS A 59 13.17 -27.94 16.75
CA HIS A 59 13.34 -27.22 15.48
C HIS A 59 12.15 -27.31 14.50
N GLN A 60 10.98 -27.67 15.01
CA GLN A 60 9.76 -27.63 14.20
C GLN A 60 9.30 -26.20 13.98
N GLN A 61 8.70 -25.94 12.81
CA GLN A 61 8.13 -24.63 12.51
C GLN A 61 7.08 -24.25 13.57
N PRO A 62 6.99 -22.97 13.94
CA PRO A 62 5.96 -22.49 14.85
C PRO A 62 4.57 -22.68 14.27
N ASP A 63 3.57 -22.80 15.15
CA ASP A 63 2.16 -22.89 14.73
C ASP A 63 1.52 -21.51 14.73
N LEU A 64 0.92 -21.16 13.60
CA LEU A 64 0.19 -19.90 13.39
C LEU A 64 -1.28 -19.97 13.86
N GLY A 65 -1.75 -21.15 14.20
CA GLY A 65 -3.18 -21.40 14.42
C GLY A 65 -4.00 -21.43 13.13
N LYS A 66 -5.19 -22.03 13.23
CA LYS A 66 -6.05 -22.31 12.05
C LYS A 66 -6.52 -21.04 11.35
N GLU A 67 -6.90 -20.01 12.11
CA GLU A 67 -7.49 -18.77 11.58
C GLU A 67 -6.45 -17.96 10.80
N ASN A 68 -5.26 -17.74 11.39
CA ASN A 68 -4.17 -17.01 10.75
C ASN A 68 -3.64 -17.74 9.50
N ARG A 69 -3.57 -19.08 9.54
CA ARG A 69 -3.18 -19.89 8.39
C ARG A 69 -4.16 -19.72 7.22
N LYS A 70 -5.46 -19.77 7.51
CA LYS A 70 -6.50 -19.55 6.49
C LYS A 70 -6.40 -18.16 5.86
N ILE A 71 -6.20 -17.11 6.66
CA ILE A 71 -6.04 -15.74 6.16
C ILE A 71 -4.82 -15.62 5.24
N LEU A 72 -3.70 -16.21 5.63
CA LEU A 72 -2.48 -16.22 4.81
C LEU A 72 -2.70 -16.94 3.48
N GLU A 73 -3.34 -18.10 3.49
CA GLU A 73 -3.65 -18.87 2.27
C GLU A 73 -4.58 -18.10 1.33
N GLU A 74 -5.66 -17.53 1.84
CA GLU A 74 -6.64 -16.74 1.06
C GLU A 74 -6.02 -15.48 0.44
N ASN A 75 -5.07 -14.84 1.13
CA ASN A 75 -4.44 -13.60 0.70
C ASN A 75 -3.03 -13.80 0.12
N LYS A 76 -2.59 -15.05 -0.10
CA LYS A 76 -1.23 -15.38 -0.58
C LYS A 76 -0.13 -14.80 0.30
N GLY A 77 -0.42 -14.66 1.61
CA GLY A 77 0.53 -14.16 2.58
C GLY A 77 1.61 -15.19 2.93
N ILE A 78 2.78 -14.72 3.31
CA ILE A 78 3.92 -15.54 3.70
C ILE A 78 4.31 -15.16 5.14
N ALA A 79 4.27 -16.13 6.05
CA ALA A 79 4.72 -15.95 7.43
C ALA A 79 5.87 -16.87 7.82
N MET A 80 6.16 -17.90 7.01
CA MET A 80 7.22 -18.87 7.24
C MET A 80 7.89 -19.27 5.94
N GLY A 81 9.20 -19.50 6.01
CA GLY A 81 9.98 -19.99 4.89
C GLY A 81 9.86 -21.49 4.68
N ASN A 82 10.63 -22.00 3.70
CA ASN A 82 10.69 -23.42 3.40
C ASN A 82 11.50 -24.18 4.47
N ASN A 83 10.88 -25.07 5.22
CA ASN A 83 11.50 -25.86 6.28
C ASN A 83 12.48 -26.94 5.80
N LYS A 84 12.52 -27.21 4.50
CA LYS A 84 13.47 -28.16 3.88
C LYS A 84 14.81 -27.52 3.56
N LYS A 85 14.96 -26.22 3.74
CA LYS A 85 16.15 -25.44 3.43
C LYS A 85 16.64 -24.71 4.68
N LYS A 86 17.94 -24.63 4.87
CA LYS A 86 18.56 -23.89 5.97
C LYS A 86 18.72 -22.41 5.61
N TYR A 87 17.59 -21.70 5.46
CA TYR A 87 17.56 -20.26 5.20
C TYR A 87 17.14 -19.49 6.43
N ILE A 88 17.72 -18.33 6.62
CA ILE A 88 17.30 -17.30 7.56
C ILE A 88 16.81 -16.15 6.75
N TYR A 89 15.65 -15.60 7.09
CA TYR A 89 15.09 -14.40 6.50
C TYR A 89 15.25 -13.27 7.50
N LEU A 90 15.98 -12.23 7.12
CA LEU A 90 16.17 -11.04 7.95
C LEU A 90 15.05 -10.04 7.66
N THR A 91 14.40 -9.59 8.73
CA THR A 91 13.38 -8.54 8.67
C THR A 91 13.71 -7.45 9.68
N PHE A 92 13.50 -6.20 9.31
CA PHE A 92 13.69 -5.03 10.15
C PHE A 92 12.40 -4.23 10.17
N ASP A 93 11.95 -3.85 11.35
CA ASP A 93 10.76 -3.01 11.56
C ASP A 93 11.21 -1.60 11.87
N GLU A 94 10.99 -0.65 10.92
CA GLU A 94 11.50 0.70 10.99
C GLU A 94 10.39 1.70 11.30
N GLY A 95 10.33 2.15 12.56
CA GLY A 95 9.37 3.16 13.01
C GLY A 95 9.91 4.58 12.91
N TYR A 96 11.15 4.77 13.34
CA TYR A 96 11.93 6.03 13.29
C TYR A 96 13.41 5.72 13.17
N GLU A 97 14.20 6.66 12.63
CA GLU A 97 15.64 6.48 12.49
C GLU A 97 16.39 6.79 13.79
N ALA A 98 17.11 5.81 14.30
CA ALA A 98 17.93 5.93 15.50
C ALA A 98 19.44 6.11 15.19
N GLY A 99 19.79 6.24 13.91
CA GLY A 99 21.17 6.45 13.46
C GLY A 99 21.91 5.17 13.07
N TYR A 100 21.24 4.01 13.02
CA TYR A 100 21.87 2.70 12.77
C TYR A 100 21.59 2.14 11.38
N THR A 101 20.54 2.57 10.70
CA THR A 101 20.10 1.96 9.45
C THR A 101 21.17 2.02 8.36
N LYS A 102 21.91 3.12 8.28
CA LYS A 102 23.01 3.21 7.31
C LYS A 102 24.09 2.14 7.53
N GLN A 103 24.50 1.91 8.78
CA GLN A 103 25.50 0.87 9.11
C GLN A 103 24.96 -0.54 8.86
N ILE A 104 23.66 -0.76 9.10
CA ILE A 104 23.00 -2.03 8.78
C ILE A 104 23.05 -2.28 7.28
N LEU A 105 22.68 -1.29 6.45
CA LEU A 105 22.72 -1.40 4.99
C LEU A 105 24.15 -1.65 4.47
N GLU A 106 25.15 -0.96 5.00
CA GLU A 106 26.57 -1.19 4.68
C GLU A 106 26.97 -2.63 5.01
N THR A 107 26.63 -3.13 6.20
CA THR A 107 26.92 -4.50 6.62
C THR A 107 26.23 -5.55 5.73
N LEU A 108 24.96 -5.32 5.39
CA LEU A 108 24.22 -6.22 4.49
C LEU A 108 24.85 -6.26 3.10
N LYS A 109 25.27 -5.09 2.60
CA LYS A 109 25.94 -4.95 1.29
C LYS A 109 27.29 -5.66 1.27
N GLU A 110 28.13 -5.46 2.28
CA GLU A 110 29.45 -6.11 2.41
C GLU A 110 29.35 -7.63 2.45
N ASN A 111 28.27 -8.16 3.01
CA ASN A 111 28.03 -9.60 3.11
C ASN A 111 27.12 -10.16 1.99
N GLU A 112 26.75 -9.35 1.01
CA GLU A 112 25.85 -9.70 -0.10
C GLU A 112 24.49 -10.27 0.37
N VAL A 113 24.02 -9.83 1.54
CA VAL A 113 22.77 -10.28 2.16
C VAL A 113 21.63 -9.33 1.81
N LYS A 114 20.49 -9.89 1.41
CA LYS A 114 19.26 -9.13 1.23
C LYS A 114 18.32 -9.33 2.41
N ALA A 115 17.57 -8.26 2.75
CA ALA A 115 16.64 -8.24 3.86
C ALA A 115 15.30 -7.62 3.44
N THR A 116 14.30 -7.71 4.31
CA THR A 116 13.03 -7.01 4.18
C THR A 116 12.95 -5.95 5.27
N PHE A 117 12.67 -4.70 4.87
CA PHE A 117 12.44 -3.59 5.78
C PHE A 117 10.95 -3.24 5.77
N PHE A 118 10.29 -3.42 6.91
CA PHE A 118 8.91 -2.97 7.09
C PHE A 118 8.94 -1.57 7.68
N ILE A 119 8.58 -0.57 6.87
CA ILE A 119 8.69 0.84 7.24
C ILE A 119 7.33 1.45 7.55
N THR A 120 7.29 2.36 8.52
CA THR A 120 6.10 3.20 8.77
C THR A 120 6.04 4.36 7.77
N ALA A 121 4.88 5.00 7.66
CA ALA A 121 4.75 6.23 6.89
C ALA A 121 5.63 7.36 7.45
N HIS A 122 5.81 7.40 8.77
CA HIS A 122 6.71 8.37 9.40
C HIS A 122 8.15 8.17 8.91
N TYR A 123 8.64 6.93 8.92
CA TYR A 123 9.99 6.61 8.45
C TYR A 123 10.17 7.00 6.98
N LEU A 124 9.22 6.63 6.12
CA LEU A 124 9.24 6.98 4.70
C LEU A 124 9.34 8.49 4.47
N ASN A 125 8.57 9.28 5.23
CA ASN A 125 8.53 10.74 5.07
C ASN A 125 9.78 11.44 5.63
N THR A 126 10.38 10.88 6.67
CA THR A 126 11.55 11.49 7.33
C THR A 126 12.89 11.00 6.80
N GLN A 127 12.93 9.80 6.19
CA GLN A 127 14.15 9.15 5.72
C GLN A 127 14.04 8.65 4.26
N PRO A 128 13.57 9.47 3.31
CA PRO A 128 13.34 9.03 1.92
C PRO A 128 14.62 8.50 1.25
N GLU A 129 15.78 9.06 1.58
CA GLU A 129 17.07 8.66 0.99
C GLU A 129 17.50 7.27 1.47
N LEU A 130 17.27 6.94 2.75
CA LEU A 130 17.56 5.59 3.26
C LEU A 130 16.61 4.55 2.63
N VAL A 131 15.33 4.91 2.47
CA VAL A 131 14.35 4.04 1.80
C VAL A 131 14.73 3.82 0.33
N LYS A 132 15.19 4.88 -0.35
CA LYS A 132 15.71 4.75 -1.71
C LYS A 132 16.93 3.84 -1.75
N GLN A 133 17.87 3.99 -0.82
CA GLN A 133 19.06 3.13 -0.72
C GLN A 133 18.67 1.67 -0.51
N MET A 134 17.70 1.36 0.36
CA MET A 134 17.20 0.00 0.56
C MET A 134 16.73 -0.62 -0.77
N ILE A 135 15.99 0.13 -1.57
CA ILE A 135 15.48 -0.32 -2.87
C ILE A 135 16.60 -0.50 -3.89
N ASP A 136 17.48 0.49 -4.01
CA ASP A 136 18.60 0.48 -4.96
C ASP A 136 19.58 -0.67 -4.68
N GLU A 137 19.77 -1.02 -3.41
CA GLU A 137 20.58 -2.16 -2.98
C GLU A 137 19.85 -3.50 -3.07
N GLY A 138 18.59 -3.52 -3.52
CA GLY A 138 17.82 -4.73 -3.81
C GLY A 138 17.20 -5.39 -2.59
N HIS A 139 16.97 -4.64 -1.52
CA HIS A 139 16.17 -5.08 -0.39
C HIS A 139 14.68 -4.97 -0.70
N ILE A 140 13.85 -5.68 0.06
CA ILE A 140 12.40 -5.55 -0.01
C ILE A 140 11.96 -4.47 0.98
N VAL A 141 11.14 -3.54 0.54
CA VAL A 141 10.50 -2.55 1.40
C VAL A 141 9.02 -2.88 1.50
N GLY A 142 8.54 -3.13 2.73
CA GLY A 142 7.16 -3.48 3.04
C GLY A 142 6.49 -2.44 3.94
N ASN A 143 5.17 -2.50 4.02
CA ASN A 143 4.38 -1.61 4.88
C ASN A 143 4.28 -2.19 6.29
N HIS A 144 4.73 -1.42 7.31
CA HIS A 144 4.63 -1.81 8.72
C HIS A 144 3.27 -1.47 9.34
N THR A 145 2.66 -0.36 8.95
CA THR A 145 1.37 0.09 9.50
C THR A 145 0.48 0.71 8.45
N PRO A 146 -0.85 0.44 8.51
CA PRO A 146 -1.79 0.88 7.48
C PRO A 146 -2.13 2.37 7.51
N ILE A 147 -1.64 3.17 8.46
CA ILE A 147 -2.30 4.45 8.78
C ILE A 147 -1.90 5.60 7.86
N SER A 148 -1.04 5.51 6.88
CA SER A 148 -0.72 6.73 6.11
C SER A 148 -0.07 6.56 4.75
N LEU A 149 0.14 5.36 4.27
CA LEU A 149 0.69 5.14 2.92
C LEU A 149 -0.34 5.38 1.80
N MET A 150 -1.58 5.67 2.14
CA MET A 150 -2.68 5.91 1.20
C MET A 150 -2.71 7.33 0.62
N SER A 151 -1.81 8.22 1.01
CA SER A 151 -1.73 9.56 0.43
C SER A 151 -0.64 9.66 -0.64
N GLY A 152 -0.96 9.19 -1.83
CA GLY A 152 -0.65 9.93 -3.05
C GLY A 152 0.76 9.91 -3.63
N ASN A 153 1.65 8.96 -3.33
CA ASN A 153 2.84 8.77 -4.18
C ASN A 153 3.02 7.28 -4.47
N ASN A 154 3.02 6.93 -5.76
CA ASN A 154 3.17 5.58 -6.29
C ASN A 154 4.52 4.96 -5.91
N ILE A 155 4.67 4.50 -4.67
CA ILE A 155 5.69 3.54 -4.33
C ILE A 155 5.05 2.17 -4.54
N ASN A 156 5.42 1.48 -5.61
CA ASN A 156 5.06 0.09 -5.82
C ASN A 156 5.79 -0.76 -4.77
N VAL A 157 5.18 -0.91 -3.60
CA VAL A 157 5.61 -1.89 -2.61
C VAL A 157 5.13 -3.24 -3.10
N LYS A 158 6.05 -4.07 -3.59
CA LYS A 158 5.76 -5.48 -3.87
C LYS A 158 5.75 -6.22 -2.53
N CYS A 159 4.58 -6.58 -2.04
CA CYS A 159 4.43 -7.61 -1.02
C CYS A 159 4.69 -8.99 -1.60
#